data_4f8b8fb0f6e760e4def3a6dd219b1418
#
_entry.id   4f8b8fb0f6e760e4def3a6dd219b1418
#
_cell.length_a   1.000
_cell.length_b   1.000
_cell.length_c   1.000
_cell.angle_alpha   90.00
_cell.angle_beta   90.00
_cell.angle_gamma   90.00
#
_symmetry.space_group_name_H-M   'P 1'
#
loop_
_entity.id
_entity.type
_entity.pdbx_description
1 polymer ?
#
loop_
_entity_poly.entity_id
_entity_poly.type
_entity_poly.pdbx_seq_one_letter_code
_entity_poly.pdbx_strand_id
1 'polypeptide(L)'
;RTRAPESFLMDRPETLKARIREEPGVRMVLARLGFSGVINNGKRDLGIVGEGVEPAGEATLGTYLRYIEGRPLADSDEDGIVIGQGVARSLGLKAGDRVNLVISLAQGAVNTLDFEVVGVFQSFSKDFDARAVRIPLSAARILMDNNAAHVLVVLLDKTESTDQVATSLGNKLLSQGFELATWRELSDFYDKTIQLYDRQFGVLRLIILLMVLLSVANSVNMTL
;
A
#
# COMPACT_ATOMS: atom_id res chain seq x y z
N ARG A 1 -12.51 16.17 3.32
CA ARG A 1 -13.03 15.78 4.65
C ARG A 1 -12.50 14.40 4.94
N THR A 2 -11.49 14.29 5.78
CA THR A 2 -10.98 13.02 6.31
C THR A 2 -12.07 12.41 7.19
N ARG A 3 -12.75 11.39 6.68
CA ARG A 3 -13.66 10.57 7.50
C ARG A 3 -12.81 9.71 8.45
N ALA A 4 -13.31 9.47 9.65
CA ALA A 4 -12.62 8.61 10.61
C ALA A 4 -12.43 7.18 10.03
N PRO A 5 -11.28 6.53 10.26
CA PRO A 5 -10.99 5.20 9.70
C PRO A 5 -12.06 4.15 10.01
N GLU A 6 -12.74 4.28 11.14
CA GLU A 6 -13.80 3.38 11.60
C GLU A 6 -15.06 3.39 10.72
N SER A 7 -15.25 4.44 9.88
CA SER A 7 -16.41 4.57 8.99
C SER A 7 -16.32 3.72 7.71
N PHE A 8 -15.20 3.01 7.50
CA PHE A 8 -14.93 2.21 6.30
C PHE A 8 -14.76 0.71 6.58
N LEU A 9 -15.21 0.25 7.75
CA LEU A 9 -15.15 -1.17 8.10
C LEU A 9 -16.16 -1.99 7.29
N MET A 10 -15.69 -3.03 6.63
CA MET A 10 -16.50 -4.03 5.94
C MET A 10 -16.78 -5.20 6.87
N ASP A 11 -18.00 -5.34 7.38
CA ASP A 11 -18.37 -6.36 8.37
C ASP A 11 -18.28 -7.80 7.86
N ARG A 12 -18.37 -7.99 6.55
CA ARG A 12 -18.33 -9.34 5.92
C ARG A 12 -17.38 -9.38 4.73
N PRO A 13 -16.07 -9.19 4.98
CA PRO A 13 -15.10 -9.12 3.89
C PRO A 13 -15.01 -10.41 3.08
N GLU A 14 -15.20 -11.58 3.69
CA GLU A 14 -15.07 -12.88 3.02
C GLU A 14 -16.19 -13.10 1.99
N THR A 15 -17.43 -12.68 2.29
CA THR A 15 -18.54 -12.75 1.32
C THR A 15 -18.28 -11.84 0.13
N LEU A 16 -17.77 -10.64 0.38
CA LEU A 16 -17.44 -9.68 -0.68
C LEU A 16 -16.24 -10.16 -1.50
N LYS A 17 -15.21 -10.73 -0.86
CA LYS A 17 -14.08 -11.38 -1.54
C LYS A 17 -14.53 -12.46 -2.51
N ALA A 18 -15.43 -13.35 -2.06
CA ALA A 18 -15.95 -14.43 -2.89
C ALA A 18 -16.64 -13.86 -4.15
N ARG A 19 -17.52 -12.87 -3.99
CA ARG A 19 -18.22 -12.21 -5.10
C ARG A 19 -17.29 -11.51 -6.08
N ILE A 20 -16.24 -10.83 -5.58
CA ILE A 20 -15.26 -10.15 -6.43
C ILE A 20 -14.40 -11.17 -7.19
N ARG A 21 -14.09 -12.32 -6.59
CA ARG A 21 -13.33 -13.40 -7.25
C ARG A 21 -14.04 -14.02 -8.45
N GLU A 22 -15.37 -13.93 -8.50
CA GLU A 22 -16.16 -14.42 -9.64
C GLU A 22 -16.08 -13.49 -10.87
N GLU A 23 -15.52 -12.28 -10.71
CA GLU A 23 -15.39 -11.34 -11.83
C GLU A 23 -14.28 -11.79 -12.79
N PRO A 24 -14.57 -11.86 -14.10
CA PRO A 24 -13.57 -12.26 -15.09
C PRO A 24 -12.35 -11.34 -15.07
N GLY A 25 -11.16 -11.93 -15.08
CA GLY A 25 -9.88 -11.21 -15.04
C GLY A 25 -9.37 -10.89 -13.63
N VAL A 26 -10.12 -11.26 -12.59
CA VAL A 26 -9.65 -11.18 -11.20
C VAL A 26 -8.85 -12.43 -10.86
N ARG A 27 -7.58 -12.25 -10.57
CA ARG A 27 -6.66 -13.32 -10.17
C ARG A 27 -6.76 -13.62 -8.68
N MET A 28 -6.83 -12.58 -7.85
CA MET A 28 -6.82 -12.72 -6.39
C MET A 28 -7.44 -11.49 -5.72
N VAL A 29 -8.04 -11.70 -4.56
CA VAL A 29 -8.56 -10.63 -3.70
C VAL A 29 -8.00 -10.82 -2.31
N LEU A 30 -7.35 -9.79 -1.78
CA LEU A 30 -6.73 -9.78 -0.45
C LEU A 30 -7.43 -8.78 0.45
N ALA A 31 -7.64 -9.15 1.70
CA ALA A 31 -8.15 -8.25 2.72
C ALA A 31 -7.00 -7.60 3.49
N ARG A 32 -7.14 -6.32 3.78
CA ARG A 32 -6.26 -5.57 4.67
C ARG A 32 -7.06 -4.88 5.76
N LEU A 33 -6.52 -4.92 6.98
CA LEU A 33 -7.10 -4.28 8.16
C LEU A 33 -6.08 -3.28 8.71
N GLY A 34 -6.34 -1.98 8.52
CA GLY A 34 -5.49 -0.91 9.03
C GLY A 34 -5.78 -0.64 10.51
N PHE A 35 -4.75 -0.30 11.26
CA PHE A 35 -4.84 0.12 12.65
C PHE A 35 -3.78 1.16 13.00
N SER A 36 -3.99 1.87 14.09
CA SER A 36 -2.99 2.76 14.68
C SER A 36 -2.77 2.37 16.13
N GLY A 37 -1.53 2.51 16.60
CA GLY A 37 -1.20 2.11 17.95
C GLY A 37 0.19 2.55 18.35
N VAL A 38 0.67 1.92 19.40
CA VAL A 38 2.01 2.14 19.96
C VAL A 38 2.74 0.81 19.99
N ILE A 39 3.96 0.79 19.45
CA ILE A 39 4.88 -0.32 19.61
C ILE A 39 5.89 -0.01 20.72
N ASN A 40 6.10 -0.97 21.60
CA ASN A 40 6.99 -0.88 22.76
C ASN A 40 8.02 -2.00 22.73
N ASN A 41 9.29 -1.67 23.02
CA ASN A 41 10.39 -2.64 23.12
C ASN A 41 10.84 -2.88 24.58
N GLY A 42 10.01 -2.52 25.56
CA GLY A 42 10.35 -2.57 27.00
C GLY A 42 11.17 -1.38 27.51
N LYS A 43 11.62 -0.48 26.62
CA LYS A 43 12.43 0.70 26.98
C LYS A 43 11.89 2.00 26.38
N ARG A 44 11.26 1.92 25.21
CA ARG A 44 10.75 3.07 24.45
C ARG A 44 9.45 2.72 23.76
N ASP A 45 8.64 3.74 23.60
CA ASP A 45 7.38 3.71 22.87
C ASP A 45 7.51 4.48 21.56
N LEU A 46 6.84 4.00 20.51
CA LEU A 46 6.74 4.67 19.24
C LEU A 46 5.32 4.53 18.68
N GLY A 47 4.70 5.65 18.31
CA GLY A 47 3.42 5.64 17.59
C GLY A 47 3.58 5.08 16.19
N ILE A 48 2.74 4.11 15.83
CA ILE A 48 2.79 3.40 14.54
C ILE A 48 1.45 3.41 13.82
N VAL A 49 1.54 3.17 12.51
CA VAL A 49 0.42 2.79 11.66
C VAL A 49 0.68 1.38 11.16
N GLY A 50 -0.27 0.48 11.43
CA GLY A 50 -0.14 -0.93 11.10
C GLY A 50 -1.15 -1.39 10.07
N GLU A 51 -0.78 -2.44 9.36
CA GLU A 51 -1.66 -3.18 8.47
C GLU A 51 -1.63 -4.67 8.82
N GLY A 52 -2.82 -5.24 9.08
CA GLY A 52 -3.02 -6.69 9.05
C GLY A 52 -3.17 -7.15 7.61
N VAL A 53 -2.34 -8.09 7.19
CA VAL A 53 -2.24 -8.53 5.79
C VAL A 53 -2.33 -10.05 5.69
N GLU A 54 -2.66 -10.57 4.51
CA GLU A 54 -2.62 -11.99 4.17
C GLU A 54 -1.25 -12.33 3.57
N PRO A 55 -0.30 -12.98 4.30
CA PRO A 55 1.10 -13.06 3.91
C PRO A 55 1.36 -13.72 2.56
N ALA A 56 0.76 -14.88 2.29
CA ALA A 56 0.92 -15.58 1.01
C ALA A 56 0.42 -14.76 -0.18
N GLY A 57 -0.67 -14.03 0.02
CA GLY A 57 -1.22 -13.16 -1.00
C GLY A 57 -0.33 -11.94 -1.27
N GLU A 58 0.19 -11.31 -0.24
CA GLU A 58 1.11 -10.16 -0.36
C GLU A 58 2.41 -10.54 -1.07
N ALA A 59 2.93 -11.75 -0.86
CA ALA A 59 4.08 -12.27 -1.59
C ALA A 59 3.83 -12.35 -3.10
N THR A 60 2.61 -12.65 -3.51
CA THR A 60 2.21 -12.73 -4.92
C THR A 60 2.03 -11.35 -5.57
N LEU A 61 1.67 -10.33 -4.79
CA LEU A 61 1.52 -8.96 -5.30
C LEU A 61 2.83 -8.36 -5.82
N GLY A 62 3.99 -8.93 -5.48
CA GLY A 62 5.28 -8.38 -5.85
C GLY A 62 5.51 -7.04 -5.14
N THR A 63 6.05 -7.07 -3.96
CA THR A 63 6.07 -5.93 -3.05
C THR A 63 7.05 -4.85 -3.47
N TYR A 64 6.62 -3.60 -3.39
CA TYR A 64 7.47 -2.41 -3.35
C TYR A 64 8.33 -2.34 -2.06
N LEU A 65 8.17 -3.31 -1.14
CA LEU A 65 8.92 -3.41 0.10
C LEU A 65 10.17 -4.28 -0.13
N ARG A 66 11.33 -3.68 0.10
CA ARG A 66 12.61 -4.39 0.11
C ARG A 66 12.95 -4.79 1.54
N TYR A 67 13.07 -6.08 1.81
CA TYR A 67 13.53 -6.56 3.11
C TYR A 67 15.05 -6.38 3.21
N ILE A 68 15.49 -5.63 4.23
CA ILE A 68 16.90 -5.31 4.48
C ILE A 68 17.49 -6.17 5.59
N GLU A 69 16.63 -6.77 6.42
CA GLU A 69 16.99 -7.71 7.48
C GLU A 69 15.84 -8.70 7.68
N GLY A 70 16.15 -9.96 8.00
CA GLY A 70 15.14 -11.00 8.19
C GLY A 70 14.43 -11.41 6.92
N ARG A 71 13.14 -11.65 7.01
CA ARG A 71 12.29 -12.16 5.92
C ARG A 71 10.90 -11.52 5.90
N PRO A 72 10.13 -11.66 4.81
CA PRO A 72 8.71 -11.33 4.81
C PRO A 72 7.91 -12.22 5.78
N LEU A 73 6.70 -11.77 6.12
CA LEU A 73 5.72 -12.60 6.83
C LEU A 73 5.37 -13.84 6.03
N ALA A 74 5.19 -14.95 6.73
CA ALA A 74 4.65 -16.19 6.21
C ALA A 74 3.31 -16.51 6.88
N ASP A 75 2.49 -17.38 6.26
CA ASP A 75 1.18 -17.75 6.84
C ASP A 75 1.31 -18.53 8.16
N SER A 76 2.49 -19.08 8.44
CA SER A 76 2.83 -19.75 9.70
C SER A 76 3.18 -18.80 10.84
N ASP A 77 3.35 -17.51 10.54
CA ASP A 77 3.73 -16.51 11.56
C ASP A 77 2.47 -15.99 12.25
N GLU A 78 2.07 -16.62 13.35
CA GLU A 78 0.92 -16.16 14.13
C GLU A 78 1.22 -14.90 14.94
N ASP A 79 2.45 -14.77 15.48
CA ASP A 79 2.98 -13.66 16.27
C ASP A 79 4.12 -12.90 15.60
N GLY A 80 4.25 -13.03 14.27
CA GLY A 80 5.28 -12.33 13.50
C GLY A 80 4.89 -10.89 13.18
N ILE A 81 5.86 -9.98 13.26
CA ILE A 81 5.72 -8.59 12.80
C ILE A 81 6.87 -8.21 11.87
N VAL A 82 6.57 -7.52 10.79
CA VAL A 82 7.59 -6.83 9.99
C VAL A 82 7.45 -5.33 10.19
N ILE A 83 8.59 -4.67 10.39
CA ILE A 83 8.66 -3.25 10.75
C ILE A 83 9.42 -2.45 9.72
N GLY A 84 9.05 -1.20 9.53
CA GLY A 84 9.78 -0.27 8.68
C GLY A 84 11.17 0.05 9.24
N GLN A 85 12.12 0.35 8.35
CA GLN A 85 13.50 0.68 8.75
C GLN A 85 13.57 1.85 9.75
N GLY A 86 12.67 2.82 9.65
CA GLY A 86 12.61 3.95 10.58
C GLY A 86 12.16 3.53 11.99
N VAL A 87 11.18 2.61 12.08
CA VAL A 87 10.75 2.01 13.35
C VAL A 87 11.92 1.24 13.99
N ALA A 88 12.58 0.38 13.20
CA ALA A 88 13.74 -0.39 13.64
C ALA A 88 14.85 0.49 14.22
N ARG A 89 15.19 1.58 13.52
CA ARG A 89 16.20 2.55 13.98
C ARG A 89 15.79 3.29 15.26
N SER A 90 14.55 3.75 15.32
CA SER A 90 14.06 4.55 16.46
C SER A 90 14.02 3.76 17.75
N LEU A 91 13.70 2.49 17.67
CA LEU A 91 13.62 1.59 18.83
C LEU A 91 14.86 0.72 19.01
N GLY A 92 15.80 0.72 18.06
CA GLY A 92 16.99 -0.13 18.09
C GLY A 92 16.65 -1.62 17.93
N LEU A 93 15.65 -1.94 17.13
CA LEU A 93 15.14 -3.30 16.92
C LEU A 93 15.81 -3.99 15.73
N LYS A 94 15.92 -5.31 15.84
CA LYS A 94 16.43 -6.22 14.80
C LYS A 94 15.49 -7.42 14.65
N ALA A 95 15.67 -8.18 13.59
CA ALA A 95 15.00 -9.47 13.45
C ALA A 95 15.33 -10.40 14.62
N GLY A 96 14.32 -11.06 15.19
CA GLY A 96 14.38 -11.88 16.40
C GLY A 96 14.06 -11.15 17.71
N ASP A 97 13.99 -9.81 17.71
CA ASP A 97 13.60 -9.06 18.91
C ASP A 97 12.10 -9.19 19.17
N ARG A 98 11.70 -9.11 20.43
CA ARG A 98 10.31 -9.09 20.84
C ARG A 98 9.82 -7.68 21.12
N VAL A 99 8.59 -7.42 20.72
CA VAL A 99 7.91 -6.14 20.89
C VAL A 99 6.48 -6.35 21.33
N ASN A 100 5.96 -5.40 22.07
CA ASN A 100 4.56 -5.35 22.43
C ASN A 100 3.84 -4.29 21.63
N LEU A 101 2.70 -4.63 21.06
CA LEU A 101 1.86 -3.74 20.28
C LEU A 101 0.59 -3.43 21.05
N VAL A 102 0.34 -2.15 21.29
CA VAL A 102 -0.79 -1.64 22.08
C VAL A 102 -1.67 -0.79 21.17
N ILE A 103 -2.96 -1.08 21.13
CA ILE A 103 -3.95 -0.25 20.44
C ILE A 103 -5.10 0.15 21.35
N SER A 104 -5.69 1.30 21.05
CA SER A 104 -6.94 1.74 21.68
C SER A 104 -8.10 1.44 20.74
N LEU A 105 -9.09 0.72 21.24
CA LEU A 105 -10.33 0.44 20.50
C LEU A 105 -11.28 1.64 20.58
N ALA A 106 -12.17 1.75 19.60
CA ALA A 106 -13.18 2.83 19.53
C ALA A 106 -14.06 2.92 20.77
N GLN A 107 -14.22 1.79 21.48
CA GLN A 107 -15.02 1.68 22.72
C GLN A 107 -14.24 2.10 23.98
N GLY A 108 -12.98 2.56 23.83
CA GLY A 108 -12.12 2.97 24.94
C GLY A 108 -11.34 1.83 25.61
N ALA A 109 -11.54 0.58 25.19
CA ALA A 109 -10.70 -0.54 25.64
C ALA A 109 -9.32 -0.48 25.01
N VAL A 110 -8.33 -1.05 25.69
CA VAL A 110 -6.96 -1.18 25.21
C VAL A 110 -6.65 -2.65 25.03
N ASN A 111 -6.25 -3.03 23.81
CA ASN A 111 -5.77 -4.38 23.52
C ASN A 111 -4.27 -4.36 23.29
N THR A 112 -3.64 -5.48 23.65
CA THR A 112 -2.20 -5.64 23.50
C THR A 112 -1.86 -7.05 23.07
N LEU A 113 -0.87 -7.18 22.18
CA LEU A 113 -0.29 -8.45 21.76
C LEU A 113 1.22 -8.33 21.65
N ASP A 114 1.90 -9.43 21.96
CA ASP A 114 3.34 -9.57 21.80
C ASP A 114 3.67 -10.14 20.42
N PHE A 115 4.71 -9.59 19.79
CA PHE A 115 5.17 -10.01 18.48
C PHE A 115 6.67 -10.23 18.45
N GLU A 116 7.12 -11.12 17.57
CA GLU A 116 8.52 -11.27 17.20
C GLU A 116 8.78 -10.54 15.88
N VAL A 117 9.80 -9.70 15.84
CA VAL A 117 10.24 -9.03 14.61
C VAL A 117 10.85 -10.05 13.67
N VAL A 118 10.12 -10.47 12.62
CA VAL A 118 10.60 -11.44 11.63
C VAL A 118 11.36 -10.78 10.48
N GLY A 119 11.18 -9.48 10.28
CA GLY A 119 11.90 -8.74 9.24
C GLY A 119 11.77 -7.24 9.36
N VAL A 120 12.76 -6.56 8.76
CA VAL A 120 12.80 -5.11 8.61
C VAL A 120 12.74 -4.78 7.13
N PHE A 121 11.78 -3.95 6.76
CA PHE A 121 11.62 -3.53 5.37
C PHE A 121 11.98 -2.06 5.15
N GLN A 122 12.28 -1.75 3.91
CA GLN A 122 12.45 -0.41 3.38
C GLN A 122 11.55 -0.23 2.17
N SER A 123 10.78 0.85 2.15
CA SER A 123 10.00 1.32 1.00
C SER A 123 10.70 2.49 0.30
N PHE A 124 10.05 3.08 -0.67
CA PHE A 124 10.49 4.32 -1.31
C PHE A 124 10.19 5.58 -0.47
N SER A 125 9.35 5.47 0.58
CA SER A 125 8.95 6.58 1.45
C SER A 125 9.53 6.43 2.85
N LYS A 126 10.46 7.33 3.21
CA LYS A 126 11.05 7.36 4.56
C LYS A 126 10.03 7.68 5.64
N ASP A 127 9.01 8.49 5.33
CA ASP A 127 7.96 8.87 6.26
C ASP A 127 7.04 7.69 6.56
N PHE A 128 6.78 6.85 5.57
CA PHE A 128 6.08 5.58 5.74
C PHE A 128 6.91 4.64 6.60
N ASP A 129 8.18 4.41 6.25
CA ASP A 129 9.08 3.51 6.98
C ASP A 129 9.30 3.92 8.44
N ALA A 130 9.10 5.21 8.76
CA ALA A 130 9.28 5.73 10.13
C ALA A 130 8.20 5.24 11.09
N ARG A 131 7.05 4.77 10.59
CA ARG A 131 5.89 4.40 11.43
C ARG A 131 5.18 3.13 11.01
N ALA A 132 5.50 2.59 9.84
CA ALA A 132 4.76 1.46 9.28
C ALA A 132 5.18 0.13 9.89
N VAL A 133 4.17 -0.67 10.22
CA VAL A 133 4.35 -2.08 10.64
C VAL A 133 3.32 -2.95 9.91
N ARG A 134 3.63 -4.22 9.73
CA ARG A 134 2.68 -5.22 9.20
C ARG A 134 2.68 -6.46 10.06
N ILE A 135 1.49 -6.99 10.29
CA ILE A 135 1.23 -8.23 11.04
C ILE A 135 0.29 -9.13 10.23
N PRO A 136 0.19 -10.42 10.53
CA PRO A 136 -0.84 -11.27 9.93
C PRO A 136 -2.25 -10.73 10.16
N LEU A 137 -3.13 -10.88 9.17
CA LEU A 137 -4.52 -10.41 9.26
C LEU A 137 -5.27 -11.04 10.44
N SER A 138 -4.98 -12.31 10.76
CA SER A 138 -5.52 -13.01 11.93
C SER A 138 -5.16 -12.30 13.24
N ALA A 139 -3.89 -11.94 13.42
CA ALA A 139 -3.43 -11.20 14.59
C ALA A 139 -4.03 -9.79 14.67
N ALA A 140 -4.16 -9.11 13.53
CA ALA A 140 -4.81 -7.80 13.48
C ALA A 140 -6.29 -7.87 13.88
N ARG A 141 -7.01 -8.91 13.46
CA ARG A 141 -8.40 -9.14 13.85
C ARG A 141 -8.56 -9.39 15.35
N ILE A 142 -7.66 -10.17 15.94
CA ILE A 142 -7.61 -10.38 17.40
C ILE A 142 -7.34 -9.05 18.12
N LEU A 143 -6.32 -8.32 17.66
CA LEU A 143 -5.91 -7.05 18.23
C LEU A 143 -7.03 -6.01 18.18
N MET A 144 -7.75 -5.93 17.05
CA MET A 144 -8.86 -5.00 16.82
C MET A 144 -10.19 -5.48 17.38
N ASP A 145 -10.26 -6.70 17.92
CA ASP A 145 -11.51 -7.39 18.33
C ASP A 145 -12.60 -7.30 17.24
N ASN A 146 -12.20 -7.50 15.99
CA ASN A 146 -13.07 -7.34 14.84
C ASN A 146 -12.63 -8.19 13.65
N ASN A 147 -13.58 -8.88 13.00
CA ASN A 147 -13.36 -9.68 11.80
C ASN A 147 -13.50 -8.90 10.47
N ALA A 148 -13.63 -7.59 10.55
CA ALA A 148 -13.80 -6.72 9.40
C ALA A 148 -12.52 -6.55 8.58
N ALA A 149 -12.62 -5.82 7.48
CA ALA A 149 -11.50 -5.31 6.70
C ALA A 149 -11.76 -3.84 6.32
N HIS A 150 -10.69 -3.06 6.18
CA HIS A 150 -10.78 -1.69 5.68
C HIS A 150 -10.68 -1.64 4.15
N VAL A 151 -9.84 -2.50 3.58
CA VAL A 151 -9.54 -2.49 2.15
C VAL A 151 -9.53 -3.91 1.61
N LEU A 152 -10.11 -4.09 0.42
CA LEU A 152 -9.91 -5.27 -0.41
C LEU A 152 -9.01 -4.88 -1.59
N VAL A 153 -7.86 -5.51 -1.69
CA VAL A 153 -6.92 -5.34 -2.79
C VAL A 153 -7.22 -6.40 -3.84
N VAL A 154 -7.57 -5.96 -5.05
CA VAL A 154 -7.91 -6.83 -6.18
C VAL A 154 -6.72 -6.88 -7.13
N LEU A 155 -6.13 -8.07 -7.27
CA LEU A 155 -5.09 -8.34 -8.26
C LEU A 155 -5.72 -8.90 -9.51
N LEU A 156 -5.40 -8.31 -10.66
CA LEU A 156 -5.89 -8.75 -11.96
C LEU A 156 -4.84 -9.61 -12.68
N ASP A 157 -5.29 -10.44 -13.62
CA ASP A 157 -4.41 -11.21 -14.49
C ASP A 157 -3.58 -10.31 -15.41
N LYS A 158 -4.18 -9.21 -15.87
CA LYS A 158 -3.55 -8.25 -16.78
C LYS A 158 -3.84 -6.82 -16.33
N THR A 159 -2.81 -5.99 -16.30
CA THR A 159 -2.91 -4.57 -15.92
C THR A 159 -3.80 -3.77 -16.88
N GLU A 160 -3.81 -4.15 -18.17
CA GLU A 160 -4.63 -3.50 -19.20
C GLU A 160 -6.13 -3.65 -18.95
N SER A 161 -6.55 -4.69 -18.22
CA SER A 161 -7.95 -4.93 -17.87
C SER A 161 -8.46 -4.07 -16.71
N THR A 162 -7.61 -3.22 -16.12
CA THR A 162 -7.95 -2.44 -14.92
C THR A 162 -9.20 -1.61 -15.12
N ASP A 163 -9.29 -0.84 -16.19
CA ASP A 163 -10.40 0.08 -16.41
C ASP A 163 -11.74 -0.67 -16.67
N GLN A 164 -11.66 -1.80 -17.37
CA GLN A 164 -12.84 -2.64 -17.65
C GLN A 164 -13.38 -3.28 -16.37
N VAL A 165 -12.50 -3.92 -15.58
CA VAL A 165 -12.87 -4.57 -14.32
C VAL A 165 -13.32 -3.54 -13.29
N ALA A 166 -12.65 -2.39 -13.21
CA ALA A 166 -13.04 -1.29 -12.33
C ALA A 166 -14.46 -0.77 -12.66
N THR A 167 -14.80 -0.62 -13.93
CA THR A 167 -16.14 -0.21 -14.35
C THR A 167 -17.18 -1.26 -13.98
N SER A 168 -16.92 -2.55 -14.24
CA SER A 168 -17.82 -3.64 -13.90
C SER A 168 -18.07 -3.75 -12.40
N LEU A 169 -17.01 -3.75 -11.60
CA LEU A 169 -17.09 -3.79 -10.13
C LEU A 169 -17.72 -2.51 -9.58
N GLY A 170 -17.38 -1.35 -10.14
CA GLY A 170 -17.94 -0.07 -9.73
C GLY A 170 -19.47 -0.07 -9.84
N ASN A 171 -20.03 -0.49 -10.98
CA ASN A 171 -21.47 -0.59 -11.19
C ASN A 171 -22.17 -1.51 -10.17
N LYS A 172 -21.48 -2.56 -9.70
CA LYS A 172 -22.01 -3.54 -8.75
C LYS A 172 -21.87 -3.11 -7.29
N LEU A 173 -20.81 -2.37 -6.95
CA LEU A 173 -20.41 -2.10 -5.57
C LEU A 173 -20.67 -0.66 -5.10
N LEU A 174 -20.66 0.34 -6.00
CA LEU A 174 -20.93 1.73 -5.64
C LEU A 174 -22.32 1.92 -5.04
N SER A 175 -23.33 1.19 -5.55
CA SER A 175 -24.69 1.21 -5.00
C SER A 175 -24.77 0.67 -3.56
N GLN A 176 -23.77 -0.08 -3.12
CA GLN A 176 -23.66 -0.65 -1.77
C GLN A 176 -22.82 0.22 -0.82
N GLY A 177 -22.40 1.41 -1.27
CA GLY A 177 -21.62 2.35 -0.47
C GLY A 177 -20.10 2.10 -0.43
N PHE A 178 -19.59 1.21 -1.29
CA PHE A 178 -18.16 0.98 -1.41
C PHE A 178 -17.52 2.00 -2.35
N GLU A 179 -16.33 2.45 -2.02
CA GLU A 179 -15.48 3.24 -2.91
C GLU A 179 -14.51 2.29 -3.64
N LEU A 180 -14.28 2.54 -4.91
CA LEU A 180 -13.32 1.80 -5.72
C LEU A 180 -12.29 2.79 -6.24
N ALA A 181 -11.02 2.48 -6.03
CA ALA A 181 -9.90 3.25 -6.56
C ALA A 181 -8.98 2.34 -7.37
N THR A 182 -8.57 2.80 -8.53
CA THR A 182 -7.60 2.11 -9.36
C THR A 182 -6.18 2.39 -8.86
N TRP A 183 -5.21 1.54 -9.23
CA TRP A 183 -3.81 1.77 -8.90
C TRP A 183 -3.29 3.11 -9.45
N ARG A 184 -3.83 3.59 -10.58
CA ARG A 184 -3.47 4.89 -11.16
C ARG A 184 -3.89 6.04 -10.25
N GLU A 185 -5.13 6.01 -9.74
CA GLU A 185 -5.65 7.04 -8.82
C GLU A 185 -4.88 7.08 -7.49
N LEU A 186 -4.41 5.92 -7.02
CA LEU A 186 -3.63 5.81 -5.80
C LEU A 186 -2.15 6.20 -5.99
N SER A 187 -1.66 6.20 -7.23
CA SER A 187 -0.26 6.47 -7.56
C SER A 187 -0.02 7.91 -8.02
N ASP A 188 -0.23 8.88 -7.12
CA ASP A 188 0.12 10.30 -7.35
C ASP A 188 1.54 10.52 -7.90
N PHE A 189 2.47 9.67 -7.50
CA PHE A 189 3.86 9.72 -7.97
C PHE A 189 3.97 9.36 -9.45
N TYR A 190 3.21 8.37 -9.91
CA TYR A 190 3.21 7.94 -11.30
C TYR A 190 2.71 9.06 -12.22
N ASP A 191 1.57 9.68 -11.89
CA ASP A 191 0.99 10.76 -12.69
C ASP A 191 1.87 12.02 -12.68
N LYS A 192 2.42 12.40 -11.53
CA LYS A 192 3.37 13.52 -11.44
C LYS A 192 4.65 13.26 -12.23
N THR A 193 5.12 12.02 -12.25
CA THR A 193 6.32 11.63 -13.01
C THR A 193 6.06 11.68 -14.51
N ILE A 194 4.92 11.17 -14.99
CA ILE A 194 4.54 11.25 -16.42
C ILE A 194 4.40 12.71 -16.84
N GLN A 195 3.70 13.55 -16.09
CA GLN A 195 3.56 14.98 -16.40
C GLN A 195 4.91 15.69 -16.46
N LEU A 196 5.86 15.32 -15.61
CA LEU A 196 7.22 15.85 -15.65
C LEU A 196 7.93 15.47 -16.96
N TYR A 197 7.85 14.20 -17.35
CA TYR A 197 8.44 13.73 -18.61
C TYR A 197 7.79 14.38 -19.82
N ASP A 198 6.48 14.49 -19.89
CA ASP A 198 5.77 15.14 -20.99
C ASP A 198 6.18 16.61 -21.13
N ARG A 199 6.36 17.32 -20.02
CA ARG A 199 6.86 18.69 -20.02
C ARG A 199 8.31 18.77 -20.53
N GLN A 200 9.19 17.87 -20.10
CA GLN A 200 10.58 17.81 -20.57
C GLN A 200 10.66 17.50 -22.06
N PHE A 201 9.91 16.50 -22.54
CA PHE A 201 9.83 16.17 -23.96
C PHE A 201 9.21 17.28 -24.80
N GLY A 202 8.25 18.03 -24.26
CA GLY A 202 7.67 19.21 -24.89
C GLY A 202 8.72 20.28 -25.15
N VAL A 203 9.57 20.60 -24.17
CA VAL A 203 10.67 21.55 -24.30
C VAL A 203 11.70 21.05 -25.33
N LEU A 204 12.04 19.75 -25.27
CA LEU A 204 13.00 19.16 -26.24
C LEU A 204 12.49 19.25 -27.70
N ARG A 205 11.20 18.98 -27.93
CA ARG A 205 10.54 19.14 -29.22
C ARG A 205 10.61 20.58 -29.70
N LEU A 206 10.39 21.56 -28.83
CA LEU A 206 10.48 22.98 -29.16
C LEU A 206 11.91 23.37 -29.61
N ILE A 207 12.92 22.91 -28.86
CA ILE A 207 14.34 23.17 -29.21
C ILE A 207 14.68 22.56 -30.55
N ILE A 208 14.31 21.31 -30.81
CA ILE A 208 14.55 20.63 -32.09
C ILE A 208 13.86 21.40 -33.22
N LEU A 209 12.62 21.83 -33.05
CA LEU A 209 11.87 22.60 -34.03
C LEU A 209 12.58 23.92 -34.35
N LEU A 210 13.06 24.64 -33.36
CA LEU A 210 13.83 25.88 -33.53
C LEU A 210 15.14 25.63 -34.26
N MET A 211 15.87 24.57 -33.93
CA MET A 211 17.09 24.21 -34.61
C MET A 211 16.86 23.88 -36.11
N VAL A 212 15.78 23.13 -36.40
CA VAL A 212 15.40 22.81 -37.79
C VAL A 212 15.02 24.08 -38.56
N LEU A 213 14.20 24.95 -37.95
CA LEU A 213 13.82 26.23 -38.57
C LEU A 213 15.03 27.13 -38.87
N LEU A 214 15.96 27.26 -37.92
CA LEU A 214 17.20 28.01 -38.10
C LEU A 214 18.09 27.40 -39.18
N SER A 215 18.19 26.08 -39.23
CA SER A 215 18.96 25.38 -40.26
C SER A 215 18.39 25.61 -41.67
N VAL A 216 17.07 25.53 -41.81
CA VAL A 216 16.35 25.81 -43.06
C VAL A 216 16.52 27.27 -43.47
N ALA A 217 16.34 28.22 -42.55
CA ALA A 217 16.50 29.65 -42.81
C ALA A 217 17.94 29.98 -43.25
N ASN A 218 18.95 29.39 -42.61
CA ASN A 218 20.34 29.57 -42.99
C ASN A 218 20.65 28.96 -44.36
N SER A 219 20.08 27.81 -44.69
CA SER A 219 20.23 27.18 -46.00
C SER A 219 19.62 28.02 -47.14
N VAL A 220 18.43 28.60 -46.89
CA VAL A 220 17.79 29.51 -47.87
C VAL A 220 18.58 30.78 -48.03
N ASN A 221 19.15 31.36 -46.98
CA ASN A 221 19.94 32.58 -47.02
C ASN A 221 21.29 32.41 -47.75
N MET A 222 21.83 31.17 -47.78
CA MET A 222 23.06 30.86 -48.56
C MET A 222 22.81 30.60 -50.04
N THR A 223 21.55 30.42 -50.45
CA THR A 223 21.17 30.10 -51.83
C THR A 223 20.67 31.33 -52.61
N LEU A 224 20.49 32.45 -51.92
CA LEU A 224 20.21 33.77 -52.47
C LEU A 224 21.49 34.58 -52.58
#